data_0d677453aaf8b42943214947c06d9ea7
#
_entry.id   0d677453aaf8b42943214947c06d9ea7
#
_cell.length_a   1.000
_cell.length_b   1.000
_cell.length_c   1.000
_cell.angle_alpha   90.00
_cell.angle_beta   90.00
_cell.angle_gamma   90.00
#
_symmetry.space_group_name_H-M   'P 1'
#
loop_
_entity.id
_entity.type
_entity.pdbx_description
1 polymer ?
#
loop_
_entity_poly.entity_id
_entity_poly.type
_entity_poly.pdbx_seq_one_letter_code
_entity_poly.pdbx_strand_id
1 'polypeptide(L)'
;MTGVRPGRPAVLPLLALVVFLGVVLTASTVVPASKAGRSARSITANDLKPSACSALTLAGITAGSGTINDGAASNLVLGSAAVDTMRGNNGNDCILGGAGNDSLRGDAGTDVCIGGAGTDTFNSTCETQIQ
;
A
#
# COMPACT_ATOMS: atom_id res chain seq x y z
N MET A 1 12.47 -63.77 -52.12
CA MET A 1 13.25 -62.50 -52.00
C MET A 1 12.31 -61.40 -51.52
N THR A 2 12.24 -61.17 -50.21
CA THR A 2 11.37 -60.19 -49.62
C THR A 2 12.24 -59.05 -49.07
N GLY A 3 12.17 -57.93 -49.77
CA GLY A 3 12.92 -56.73 -49.39
C GLY A 3 12.23 -56.00 -48.18
N VAL A 4 12.94 -55.98 -47.04
CA VAL A 4 12.59 -55.21 -45.94
C VAL A 4 12.95 -53.74 -46.20
N ARG A 5 11.98 -52.86 -46.22
CA ARG A 5 12.22 -51.41 -46.28
C ARG A 5 12.59 -50.89 -44.88
N PRO A 6 13.68 -50.14 -44.71
CA PRO A 6 13.97 -49.53 -43.43
C PRO A 6 12.97 -48.38 -43.15
N GLY A 7 12.38 -48.45 -41.97
CA GLY A 7 11.45 -47.42 -41.47
C GLY A 7 12.15 -46.08 -41.28
N ARG A 8 11.53 -45.01 -41.75
CA ARG A 8 11.98 -43.64 -41.53
C ARG A 8 11.91 -43.32 -40.00
N PRO A 9 12.92 -42.71 -39.42
CA PRO A 9 12.81 -42.25 -38.04
C PRO A 9 11.76 -41.13 -37.96
N ALA A 10 10.90 -41.26 -36.97
CA ALA A 10 9.87 -40.27 -36.69
C ALA A 10 10.51 -38.96 -36.18
N VAL A 11 10.62 -38.01 -37.10
CA VAL A 11 11.13 -36.63 -36.77
C VAL A 11 10.08 -35.76 -36.11
N LEU A 12 8.85 -36.29 -35.94
CA LEU A 12 7.73 -35.54 -35.39
C LEU A 12 7.88 -35.05 -33.96
N PRO A 13 8.52 -35.76 -33.02
CA PRO A 13 8.55 -35.25 -31.64
C PRO A 13 9.43 -34.02 -31.46
N LEU A 14 10.46 -33.83 -32.29
CA LEU A 14 11.38 -32.70 -32.14
C LEU A 14 10.76 -31.39 -32.66
N LEU A 15 9.98 -31.45 -33.73
CA LEU A 15 9.29 -30.27 -34.27
C LEU A 15 8.16 -29.79 -33.33
N ALA A 16 7.45 -30.73 -32.73
CA ALA A 16 6.41 -30.42 -31.77
C ALA A 16 6.99 -29.77 -30.52
N LEU A 17 8.16 -30.19 -30.06
CA LEU A 17 8.85 -29.62 -28.91
C LEU A 17 9.34 -28.19 -29.16
N VAL A 18 9.86 -27.93 -30.38
CA VAL A 18 10.35 -26.58 -30.75
C VAL A 18 9.19 -25.61 -30.90
N VAL A 19 8.05 -26.04 -31.44
CA VAL A 19 6.84 -25.20 -31.53
C VAL A 19 6.28 -24.89 -30.13
N PHE A 20 6.30 -25.85 -29.20
CA PHE A 20 5.85 -25.65 -27.84
C PHE A 20 6.79 -24.72 -27.06
N LEU A 21 8.10 -24.85 -27.24
CA LEU A 21 9.09 -23.96 -26.65
C LEU A 21 8.98 -22.52 -27.21
N GLY A 22 8.70 -22.38 -28.49
CA GLY A 22 8.52 -21.09 -29.15
C GLY A 22 7.28 -20.34 -28.66
N VAL A 23 6.17 -21.05 -28.41
CA VAL A 23 4.93 -20.45 -27.86
C VAL A 23 5.11 -20.02 -26.41
N VAL A 24 5.86 -20.77 -25.60
CA VAL A 24 6.15 -20.38 -24.20
C VAL A 24 7.09 -19.17 -24.14
N LEU A 25 8.03 -19.05 -25.07
CA LEU A 25 8.94 -17.89 -25.14
C LEU A 25 8.26 -16.63 -25.71
N THR A 26 7.20 -16.77 -26.50
CA THR A 26 6.42 -15.62 -27.00
C THR A 26 5.31 -15.17 -26.06
N ALA A 27 4.99 -15.98 -25.03
CA ALA A 27 4.11 -15.59 -23.94
C ALA A 27 4.81 -14.73 -22.88
N SER A 28 6.02 -14.26 -23.13
CA SER A 28 6.57 -13.12 -22.42
C SER A 28 5.66 -11.95 -22.76
N THR A 29 4.72 -11.65 -21.86
CA THR A 29 3.93 -10.44 -21.90
C THR A 29 4.91 -9.27 -21.75
N VAL A 30 5.46 -8.85 -22.87
CA VAL A 30 6.14 -7.56 -22.94
C VAL A 30 5.04 -6.55 -22.67
N VAL A 31 4.94 -6.09 -21.41
CA VAL A 31 4.16 -4.92 -21.09
C VAL A 31 4.73 -3.81 -21.97
N PRO A 32 3.97 -3.30 -22.94
CA PRO A 32 4.52 -2.31 -23.85
C PRO A 32 5.03 -1.13 -23.02
N ALA A 33 6.28 -0.75 -23.24
CA ALA A 33 6.96 0.33 -22.51
C ALA A 33 6.17 1.65 -22.51
N SER A 34 5.24 1.82 -23.46
CA SER A 34 4.31 2.93 -23.52
C SER A 34 3.30 3.01 -22.36
N LYS A 35 3.08 1.90 -21.62
CA LYS A 35 2.26 1.92 -20.39
C LYS A 35 3.09 2.01 -19.12
N ALA A 36 4.37 1.67 -19.16
CA ALA A 36 5.27 1.82 -18.02
C ALA A 36 5.68 3.30 -17.78
N GLY A 37 5.50 4.16 -18.77
CA GLY A 37 5.82 5.59 -18.68
C GLY A 37 4.66 6.48 -18.24
N ARG A 38 3.48 5.93 -17.98
CA ARG A 38 2.34 6.70 -17.49
C ARG A 38 2.11 6.46 -16.02
N SER A 39 2.55 7.42 -15.26
CA SER A 39 2.27 7.68 -13.86
C SER A 39 3.11 6.91 -12.84
N ALA A 40 4.37 7.30 -12.75
CA ALA A 40 4.97 7.39 -11.43
C ALA A 40 4.44 8.68 -10.76
N ARG A 41 3.11 8.81 -10.56
CA ARG A 41 2.59 9.80 -9.64
C ARG A 41 2.93 9.31 -8.25
N SER A 42 3.76 10.03 -7.53
CA SER A 42 4.01 9.74 -6.12
C SER A 42 2.68 9.84 -5.37
N ILE A 43 2.32 8.79 -4.65
CA ILE A 43 1.18 8.83 -3.73
C ILE A 43 1.61 9.67 -2.53
N THR A 44 0.85 10.70 -2.24
CA THR A 44 1.09 11.62 -1.13
C THR A 44 0.16 11.33 0.05
N ALA A 45 0.45 11.91 1.22
CA ALA A 45 -0.44 11.86 2.37
C ALA A 45 -1.86 12.39 2.03
N ASN A 46 -1.94 13.38 1.17
CA ASN A 46 -3.22 13.96 0.75
C ASN A 46 -4.04 13.05 -0.18
N ASP A 47 -3.40 12.09 -0.86
CA ASP A 47 -4.11 11.09 -1.67
C ASP A 47 -4.67 9.95 -0.82
N LEU A 48 -4.10 9.72 0.37
CA LEU A 48 -4.43 8.61 1.27
C LEU A 48 -5.31 9.01 2.46
N LYS A 49 -5.39 10.31 2.78
CA LYS A 49 -6.16 10.77 3.93
C LYS A 49 -7.66 10.47 3.80
N PRO A 50 -8.34 10.05 4.89
CA PRO A 50 -9.77 9.84 4.89
C PRO A 50 -10.53 11.16 4.70
N SER A 51 -11.80 11.07 4.31
CA SER A 51 -12.67 12.24 4.08
C SER A 51 -12.80 13.16 5.30
N ALA A 52 -12.73 12.60 6.50
CA ALA A 52 -12.75 13.37 7.75
C ALA A 52 -11.58 14.36 7.85
N CYS A 53 -10.44 14.04 7.23
CA CYS A 53 -9.25 14.88 7.18
C CYS A 53 -9.18 15.74 5.89
N SER A 54 -10.27 15.87 5.14
CA SER A 54 -10.26 16.54 3.82
C SER A 54 -9.81 18.00 3.90
N ALA A 55 -10.12 18.71 4.99
CA ALA A 55 -9.74 20.09 5.22
C ALA A 55 -8.24 20.30 5.50
N LEU A 56 -7.52 19.25 5.89
CA LEU A 56 -6.09 19.33 6.22
C LEU A 56 -5.23 19.24 4.97
N THR A 57 -4.12 19.98 4.93
CA THR A 57 -3.07 19.82 3.93
C THR A 57 -1.88 19.13 4.60
N LEU A 58 -1.62 17.89 4.20
CA LEU A 58 -0.62 17.03 4.83
C LEU A 58 0.68 17.02 4.04
N ALA A 59 1.80 17.10 4.76
CA ALA A 59 3.15 17.14 4.20
C ALA A 59 3.78 15.76 4.07
N GLY A 60 3.47 14.85 5.01
CA GLY A 60 4.11 13.53 5.07
C GLY A 60 3.22 12.44 5.66
N ILE A 61 3.79 11.25 5.76
CA ILE A 61 3.17 10.08 6.38
C ILE A 61 4.12 9.53 7.43
N THR A 62 3.60 9.37 8.65
CA THR A 62 4.26 8.64 9.74
C THR A 62 3.46 7.39 10.03
N ALA A 63 4.08 6.21 10.05
CA ALA A 63 3.39 4.95 10.33
C ALA A 63 4.20 4.11 11.31
N GLY A 64 3.53 3.38 12.19
CA GLY A 64 4.19 2.55 13.18
C GLY A 64 3.24 1.67 13.98
N SER A 65 3.74 1.14 15.12
CA SER A 65 2.96 0.43 16.12
C SER A 65 3.52 0.69 17.52
N GLY A 66 2.71 0.56 18.54
CA GLY A 66 3.07 0.84 19.93
C GLY A 66 3.11 2.34 20.22
N THR A 67 4.27 2.90 20.50
CA THR A 67 4.41 4.34 20.72
C THR A 67 4.86 5.05 19.45
N ILE A 68 3.99 5.89 18.90
CA ILE A 68 4.22 6.65 17.68
C ILE A 68 4.24 8.14 18.03
N ASN A 69 5.37 8.79 17.82
CA ASN A 69 5.50 10.24 17.96
C ASN A 69 5.79 10.84 16.59
N ASP A 70 4.92 11.72 16.14
CA ASP A 70 5.12 12.42 14.88
C ASP A 70 6.11 13.58 15.02
N GLY A 71 6.36 14.27 13.93
CA GLY A 71 7.27 15.41 13.86
C GLY A 71 6.61 16.76 14.16
N ALA A 72 7.06 17.79 13.45
CA ALA A 72 6.55 19.15 13.60
C ALA A 72 5.76 19.64 12.37
N ALA A 73 5.52 18.78 11.40
CA ALA A 73 4.79 19.10 10.17
C ALA A 73 3.39 18.46 10.22
N SER A 74 2.46 19.01 9.47
CA SER A 74 1.13 18.42 9.33
C SER A 74 1.18 17.10 8.58
N ASN A 75 0.90 15.98 9.24
CA ASN A 75 1.11 14.63 8.70
C ASN A 75 -0.14 13.74 8.77
N LEU A 76 -0.11 12.70 7.96
CA LEU A 76 -0.96 11.52 8.12
C LEU A 76 -0.24 10.54 9.04
N VAL A 77 -0.76 10.34 10.25
CA VAL A 77 -0.17 9.44 11.24
C VAL A 77 -1.00 8.16 11.31
N LEU A 78 -0.36 7.03 11.05
CA LEU A 78 -1.02 5.73 10.95
C LEU A 78 -0.53 4.78 12.03
N GLY A 79 -1.43 4.30 12.86
CA GLY A 79 -1.24 3.21 13.79
C GLY A 79 -1.36 1.83 13.13
N SER A 80 -1.52 0.82 13.93
CA SER A 80 -1.50 -0.59 13.52
C SER A 80 -2.81 -1.33 13.85
N ALA A 81 -2.73 -2.65 14.00
CA ALA A 81 -3.83 -3.47 14.51
C ALA A 81 -3.64 -3.81 16.02
N ALA A 82 -2.62 -3.27 16.65
CA ALA A 82 -2.32 -3.46 18.07
C ALA A 82 -2.68 -2.19 18.84
N VAL A 83 -2.62 -2.25 20.17
CA VAL A 83 -2.79 -1.06 21.03
C VAL A 83 -1.66 -0.06 20.78
N ASP A 84 -2.01 1.15 20.36
CA ASP A 84 -1.06 2.18 20.01
C ASP A 84 -1.22 3.43 20.92
N THR A 85 -0.12 4.15 21.14
CA THR A 85 -0.11 5.45 21.78
C THR A 85 0.49 6.46 20.81
N MET A 86 -0.33 7.37 20.32
CA MET A 86 0.00 8.22 19.17
C MET A 86 -0.03 9.71 19.53
N ARG A 87 0.95 10.45 19.03
CA ARG A 87 1.07 11.89 19.20
C ARG A 87 1.39 12.60 17.90
N GLY A 88 0.56 13.61 17.55
CA GLY A 88 0.80 14.48 16.41
C GLY A 88 1.95 15.47 16.63
N ASN A 89 2.07 16.01 17.84
CA ASN A 89 2.98 17.08 18.28
C ASN A 89 2.63 18.45 17.69
N ASN A 90 3.33 18.92 16.68
CA ASN A 90 3.03 20.21 16.05
C ASN A 90 2.55 19.99 14.63
N GLY A 91 1.65 20.84 14.18
CA GLY A 91 1.07 20.75 12.84
C GLY A 91 -0.42 20.45 12.90
N ASN A 92 -1.05 20.38 11.76
CA ASN A 92 -2.45 19.96 11.66
C ASN A 92 -2.50 18.51 11.19
N ASP A 93 -2.67 17.58 12.12
CA ASP A 93 -2.45 16.17 11.88
C ASP A 93 -3.75 15.38 11.66
N CYS A 94 -3.64 14.37 10.83
CA CYS A 94 -4.67 13.36 10.65
C CYS A 94 -4.18 12.05 11.26
N ILE A 95 -4.68 11.67 12.42
CA ILE A 95 -4.20 10.54 13.21
C ILE A 95 -5.23 9.42 13.14
N LEU A 96 -4.80 8.24 12.66
CA LEU A 96 -5.62 7.03 12.55
C LEU A 96 -5.04 5.96 13.48
N GLY A 97 -5.77 5.56 14.51
CA GLY A 97 -5.39 4.50 15.45
C GLY A 97 -5.28 3.14 14.78
N GLY A 98 -6.32 2.77 14.07
CA GLY A 98 -6.35 1.51 13.32
C GLY A 98 -7.28 0.48 13.97
N ALA A 99 -6.74 -0.59 14.50
CA ALA A 99 -7.47 -1.51 15.36
C ALA A 99 -6.74 -1.65 16.69
N GLY A 100 -7.48 -2.00 17.75
CA GLY A 100 -6.93 -2.04 19.09
C GLY A 100 -7.61 -0.98 19.98
N ASN A 101 -7.14 -0.87 21.19
CA ASN A 101 -7.61 0.18 22.11
C ASN A 101 -6.54 1.26 22.18
N ASP A 102 -6.68 2.27 21.34
CA ASP A 102 -5.63 3.24 21.07
C ASP A 102 -5.76 4.49 21.96
N SER A 103 -4.65 5.18 22.15
CA SER A 103 -4.59 6.47 22.82
C SER A 103 -4.05 7.51 21.85
N LEU A 104 -4.93 8.44 21.43
CA LEU A 104 -4.63 9.43 20.40
C LEU A 104 -4.55 10.83 20.99
N ARG A 105 -3.55 11.59 20.58
CA ARG A 105 -3.30 12.96 21.01
C ARG A 105 -2.80 13.81 19.84
N GLY A 106 -3.50 14.93 19.57
CA GLY A 106 -3.10 15.87 18.49
C GLY A 106 -1.92 16.74 18.89
N ASP A 107 -1.96 17.31 20.08
CA ASP A 107 -1.08 18.33 20.67
C ASP A 107 -1.34 19.73 20.07
N ALA A 108 -0.45 20.30 19.28
CA ALA A 108 -0.55 21.68 18.83
C ALA A 108 -0.93 21.79 17.36
N GLY A 109 -2.07 22.38 17.10
CA GLY A 109 -2.59 22.56 15.73
C GLY A 109 -4.10 22.40 15.66
N THR A 110 -4.58 22.03 14.50
CA THR A 110 -5.96 21.59 14.28
C THR A 110 -5.91 20.14 13.83
N ASP A 111 -6.27 19.23 14.73
CA ASP A 111 -6.04 17.82 14.57
C ASP A 111 -7.33 17.01 14.43
N VAL A 112 -7.29 16.01 13.56
CA VAL A 112 -8.36 15.03 13.40
C VAL A 112 -7.86 13.68 13.85
N CYS A 113 -8.47 13.15 14.92
CA CYS A 113 -8.15 11.85 15.48
C CYS A 113 -9.27 10.85 15.19
N ILE A 114 -8.92 9.75 14.57
CA ILE A 114 -9.83 8.65 14.22
C ILE A 114 -9.32 7.41 14.94
N GLY A 115 -10.08 6.88 15.89
CA GLY A 115 -9.70 5.69 16.64
C GLY A 115 -9.70 4.44 15.79
N GLY A 116 -10.83 4.13 15.21
CA GLY A 116 -10.99 2.94 14.36
C GLY A 116 -11.72 1.81 15.09
N ALA A 117 -11.18 0.59 15.02
CA ALA A 117 -11.83 -0.55 15.65
C ALA A 117 -11.27 -0.81 17.06
N GLY A 118 -12.15 -0.76 18.06
CA GLY A 118 -11.80 -0.99 19.46
C GLY A 118 -12.45 0.02 20.38
N THR A 119 -11.85 0.22 21.52
CA THR A 119 -12.25 1.29 22.46
C THR A 119 -11.08 2.26 22.62
N ASP A 120 -11.20 3.40 21.95
CA ASP A 120 -10.11 4.35 21.85
C ASP A 120 -10.28 5.52 22.83
N THR A 121 -9.18 6.12 23.20
CA THR A 121 -9.12 7.29 24.05
C THR A 121 -8.53 8.46 23.29
N PHE A 122 -9.21 9.61 23.40
CA PHE A 122 -8.80 10.84 22.74
C PHE A 122 -8.42 11.88 23.78
N ASN A 123 -7.29 12.53 23.56
CA ASN A 123 -6.95 13.73 24.34
C ASN A 123 -7.74 14.93 23.80
N SER A 124 -8.01 15.91 24.69
CA SER A 124 -8.74 17.15 24.35
C SER A 124 -8.04 18.04 23.31
N THR A 125 -6.83 17.70 22.90
CA THR A 125 -6.08 18.36 21.83
C THR A 125 -6.36 17.80 20.44
N CYS A 126 -7.25 16.83 20.31
CA CYS A 126 -7.86 16.46 19.02
C CYS A 126 -9.17 17.27 18.89
N GLU A 127 -9.21 18.24 17.98
CA GLU A 127 -10.39 19.09 17.76
C GLU A 127 -11.54 18.31 17.12
N THR A 128 -11.21 17.30 16.32
CA THR A 128 -12.18 16.34 15.78
C THR A 128 -11.81 14.94 16.26
N GLN A 129 -12.77 14.28 16.90
CA GLN A 129 -12.64 12.92 17.44
C GLN A 129 -13.68 12.01 16.80
N ILE A 130 -13.24 10.88 16.25
CA ILE A 130 -14.08 9.88 15.56
C ILE A 130 -13.74 8.50 16.12
N GLN A 131 -14.74 7.82 16.67
CA GLN A 131 -14.66 6.44 17.13
C GLN A 131 -15.05 5.48 15.98
#